data_b9607aff13cd1424076246645d7d7a07
#
_entry.id   b9607aff13cd1424076246645d7d7a07
#
_cell.length_a   1.000
_cell.length_b   1.000
_cell.length_c   1.000
_cell.angle_alpha   90.00
_cell.angle_beta   90.00
_cell.angle_gamma   90.00
#
_symmetry.space_group_name_H-M   'P 1'
#
loop_
_entity.id
_entity.type
_entity.pdbx_description
1 polymer ?
#
loop_
_entity_poly.entity_id
_entity_poly.type
_entity_poly.pdbx_seq_one_letter_code
_entity_poly.pdbx_strand_id
1 'polypeptide(L)'
;MEPAQSPRKLGSPPLGRILDDPLQMARRARLRSEAERRRFVTRHTRQRSANLQERWRFLVEGTVQGVGFRQACRRRALELGLSGWVRNLDDGRVEVQAEGDQLPLNELRLWCEQGPSEARVRLVRPCQMPITGADWFEIRH
;
A
#
# COMPACT_ATOMS: atom_id res chain seq x y z
N MET A 1 19.11 -15.34 10.87
CA MET A 1 18.71 -15.33 11.10
C MET A 1 18.40 -14.83 11.12
N GLU A 2 18.18 -14.61 10.50
CA GLU A 2 17.68 -14.41 10.55
C GLU A 2 17.54 -13.69 10.57
N PRO A 3 17.77 -13.72 10.35
CA PRO A 3 17.48 -13.16 10.38
C PRO A 3 17.02 -12.42 10.35
N ALA A 4 17.10 -12.10 10.00
CA ALA A 4 16.61 -11.69 10.02
C ALA A 4 16.41 -10.90 9.80
N GLN A 5 16.56 -10.66 9.43
CA GLN A 5 16.29 -10.28 9.33
C GLN A 5 16.22 -9.33 8.97
N SER A 6 16.65 -9.16 8.72
CA SER A 6 16.58 -8.66 8.49
C SER A 6 16.44 -7.82 8.05
N PRO A 7 16.45 -7.63 7.78
CA PRO A 7 16.16 -7.11 7.59
C PRO A 7 15.90 -6.45 7.21
N ARG A 8 15.96 -6.53 7.03
CA ARG A 8 15.52 -6.49 6.93
C ARG A 8 15.42 -6.02 6.35
N LYS A 9 15.64 -6.19 6.01
CA LYS A 9 15.35 -6.22 5.78
C LYS A 9 14.77 -6.16 5.56
N LEU A 10 14.68 -6.19 5.02
CA LEU A 10 13.93 -6.48 5.18
C LEU A 10 13.44 -6.87 5.22
N GLY A 11 13.47 -7.05 5.04
CA GLY A 11 12.98 -7.74 5.42
C GLY A 11 12.41 -8.36 5.58
N SER A 12 12.45 -8.79 5.45
CA SER A 12 11.93 -9.56 5.84
C SER A 12 11.57 -9.98 6.49
N PRO A 13 11.52 -10.33 6.62
CA PRO A 13 11.21 -10.95 7.26
C PRO A 13 10.96 -11.42 7.57
N PRO A 14 11.03 -11.62 7.81
CA PRO A 14 10.88 -12.22 8.12
C PRO A 14 10.34 -12.62 8.14
N LEU A 15 10.41 -13.02 7.97
CA LEU A 15 9.94 -13.55 8.19
C LEU A 15 9.51 -13.98 8.66
N GLY A 16 9.73 -14.11 8.96
CA GLY A 16 9.33 -14.74 9.42
C GLY A 16 8.93 -15.26 9.96
N ARG A 17 8.69 -15.04 10.11
CA ARG A 17 8.06 -15.81 10.59
C ARG A 17 6.82 -16.14 9.96
N ILE A 18 6.80 -16.65 9.13
CA ILE A 18 5.89 -17.48 8.41
C ILE A 18 4.88 -18.18 9.25
N LEU A 19 5.30 -18.40 10.46
CA LEU A 19 4.50 -19.06 11.45
C LEU A 19 3.19 -18.36 11.71
N ASP A 20 3.11 -17.10 11.34
CA ASP A 20 1.98 -16.28 11.69
C ASP A 20 1.04 -16.02 10.52
N ASP A 21 0.99 -16.96 9.58
CA ASP A 21 0.00 -16.93 8.53
C ASP A 21 -1.40 -16.95 9.13
N PRO A 22 -2.22 -15.89 8.95
CA PRO A 22 -3.54 -15.85 9.57
C PRO A 22 -4.45 -17.00 9.17
N LEU A 23 -4.30 -17.52 7.96
CA LEU A 23 -5.11 -18.62 7.50
C LEU A 23 -4.79 -19.91 8.26
N GLN A 24 -3.52 -20.18 8.50
CA GLN A 24 -3.11 -21.33 9.28
C GLN A 24 -3.53 -21.18 10.75
N MET A 25 -3.42 -19.98 11.28
CA MET A 25 -3.87 -19.71 12.63
C MET A 25 -5.37 -19.97 12.77
N ALA A 26 -6.14 -19.56 11.78
CA ALA A 26 -7.58 -19.80 11.78
C ALA A 26 -7.89 -21.30 11.79
N ARG A 27 -7.14 -22.10 11.04
CA ARG A 27 -7.33 -23.54 11.02
C ARG A 27 -6.98 -24.16 12.36
N ARG A 28 -5.90 -23.73 12.98
CA ARG A 28 -5.49 -24.26 14.28
C ARG A 28 -6.47 -23.90 15.38
N ALA A 29 -7.14 -22.78 15.24
CA ALA A 29 -8.13 -22.34 16.21
C ALA A 29 -9.45 -23.11 16.15
N ARG A 30 -9.56 -24.05 15.19
CA ARG A 30 -10.74 -24.90 15.03
C ARG A 30 -12.03 -24.08 14.88
N LEU A 31 -12.00 -23.06 14.08
CA LEU A 31 -13.17 -22.23 13.83
C LEU A 31 -14.21 -23.01 13.05
N ARG A 32 -15.47 -22.87 13.43
CA ARG A 32 -16.56 -23.69 12.92
C ARG A 32 -17.11 -23.22 11.59
N SER A 33 -17.16 -21.91 11.39
CA SER A 33 -17.81 -21.37 10.21
C SER A 33 -16.81 -20.59 9.36
N GLU A 34 -17.18 -20.47 8.08
CA GLU A 34 -16.39 -19.66 7.17
C GLU A 34 -16.39 -18.20 7.58
N ALA A 35 -17.51 -17.71 8.12
CA ALA A 35 -17.60 -16.33 8.58
C ALA A 35 -16.66 -16.08 9.75
N GLU A 36 -16.56 -17.03 10.67
CA GLU A 36 -15.60 -16.92 11.78
C GLU A 36 -14.17 -16.91 11.25
N ARG A 37 -13.86 -17.79 10.31
CA ARG A 37 -12.53 -17.86 9.74
C ARG A 37 -12.16 -16.55 9.04
N ARG A 38 -13.09 -15.97 8.29
CA ARG A 38 -12.86 -14.70 7.62
C ARG A 38 -12.58 -13.59 8.62
N ARG A 39 -13.38 -13.50 9.65
CA ARG A 39 -13.18 -12.46 10.67
C ARG A 39 -11.86 -12.64 11.38
N PHE A 40 -11.49 -13.88 11.68
CA PHE A 40 -10.21 -14.19 12.31
C PHE A 40 -9.05 -13.75 11.44
N VAL A 41 -9.06 -14.15 10.17
CA VAL A 41 -7.99 -13.81 9.23
C VAL A 41 -7.88 -12.31 9.06
N THR A 42 -9.00 -11.62 8.88
CA THR A 42 -9.00 -10.16 8.72
C THR A 42 -8.41 -9.46 9.93
N ARG A 43 -8.81 -9.88 11.12
CA ARG A 43 -8.32 -9.29 12.37
C ARG A 43 -6.82 -9.48 12.52
N HIS A 44 -6.33 -10.69 12.27
CA HIS A 44 -4.90 -11.00 12.44
C HIS A 44 -4.06 -10.35 11.35
N THR A 45 -4.58 -10.28 10.14
CA THR A 45 -3.88 -9.58 9.06
C THR A 45 -3.76 -8.10 9.38
N ARG A 46 -4.86 -7.48 9.85
CA ARG A 46 -4.83 -6.06 10.22
C ARG A 46 -3.85 -5.79 11.36
N GLN A 47 -3.81 -6.68 12.34
CA GLN A 47 -2.92 -6.54 13.48
C GLN A 47 -1.46 -6.64 13.07
N ARG A 48 -1.14 -7.55 12.16
CA ARG A 48 0.21 -7.66 11.61
C ARG A 48 0.57 -6.41 10.80
N SER A 49 -0.37 -5.94 9.99
CA SER A 49 -0.16 -4.77 9.15
C SER A 49 0.20 -3.55 9.95
N ALA A 50 -0.42 -3.37 11.12
CA ALA A 50 -0.16 -2.21 11.97
C ALA A 50 1.32 -2.07 12.33
N ASN A 51 2.07 -3.19 12.39
CA ASN A 51 3.48 -3.19 12.75
C ASN A 51 4.40 -3.01 11.54
N LEU A 52 3.86 -3.04 10.32
CA LEU A 52 4.64 -3.01 9.09
C LEU A 52 4.23 -1.86 8.18
N GLN A 53 3.50 -0.90 8.71
CA GLN A 53 3.04 0.22 7.89
C GLN A 53 4.16 1.18 7.59
N GLU A 54 4.13 1.71 6.37
CA GLU A 54 5.06 2.71 5.90
C GLU A 54 4.27 3.78 5.17
N ARG A 55 4.90 4.93 4.95
CA ARG A 55 4.35 5.98 4.11
C ARG A 55 5.34 6.27 3.00
N TRP A 56 4.84 6.33 1.77
CA TRP A 56 5.66 6.57 0.59
C TRP A 56 5.10 7.76 -0.18
N ARG A 57 5.99 8.54 -0.75
CA ARG A 57 5.66 9.59 -1.70
C ARG A 57 6.12 9.16 -3.08
N PHE A 58 5.22 9.29 -4.07
CA PHE A 58 5.55 9.04 -5.46
C PHE A 58 5.39 10.34 -6.22
N LEU A 59 6.46 10.79 -6.88
CA LEU A 59 6.39 11.91 -7.81
C LEU A 59 6.29 11.32 -9.21
N VAL A 60 5.18 11.58 -9.88
CA VAL A 60 4.87 10.98 -11.19
C VAL A 60 5.07 12.04 -12.26
N GLU A 61 5.94 11.75 -13.22
CA GLU A 61 6.29 12.67 -14.30
C GLU A 61 5.79 12.13 -15.63
N GLY A 62 5.39 13.04 -16.52
CA GLY A 62 4.91 12.69 -17.84
C GLY A 62 3.64 13.45 -18.19
N THR A 63 2.84 12.91 -19.09
CA THR A 63 1.51 13.43 -19.38
C THR A 63 0.55 12.80 -18.39
N VAL A 64 0.42 13.45 -17.23
CA VAL A 64 -0.28 12.86 -16.09
C VAL A 64 -1.36 13.76 -15.51
N GLN A 65 -1.42 15.03 -15.93
CA GLN A 65 -2.50 15.93 -15.52
C GLN A 65 -3.53 16.02 -16.62
N GLY A 66 -4.80 16.20 -16.26
CA GLY A 66 -5.88 16.33 -17.23
C GLY A 66 -6.29 15.02 -17.88
N VAL A 67 -5.86 13.87 -17.32
CA VAL A 67 -6.13 12.55 -17.89
C VAL A 67 -6.88 11.66 -16.91
N GLY A 68 -7.40 12.23 -15.80
CA GLY A 68 -8.12 11.46 -14.81
C GLY A 68 -7.20 10.69 -13.85
N PHE A 69 -5.93 11.08 -13.76
CA PHE A 69 -4.94 10.36 -12.96
C PHE A 69 -5.32 10.35 -11.47
N ARG A 70 -5.70 11.51 -10.93
CA ARG A 70 -6.01 11.61 -9.50
C ARG A 70 -7.18 10.73 -9.09
N GLN A 71 -8.25 10.74 -9.88
CA GLN A 71 -9.43 9.93 -9.57
C GLN A 71 -9.13 8.43 -9.67
N ALA A 72 -8.41 8.02 -10.71
CA ALA A 72 -8.02 6.62 -10.88
C ALA A 72 -7.07 6.17 -9.79
N CYS A 73 -6.14 7.04 -9.40
CA CYS A 73 -5.19 6.76 -8.32
C CYS A 73 -5.92 6.56 -6.99
N ARG A 74 -6.87 7.46 -6.68
CA ARG A 74 -7.65 7.34 -5.46
C ARG A 74 -8.42 6.02 -5.43
N ARG A 75 -9.05 5.66 -6.54
CA ARG A 75 -9.79 4.42 -6.63
C ARG A 75 -8.88 3.22 -6.35
N ARG A 76 -7.71 3.21 -6.99
CA ARG A 76 -6.77 2.11 -6.81
C ARG A 76 -6.25 2.04 -5.39
N ALA A 77 -5.93 3.18 -4.80
CA ALA A 77 -5.44 3.24 -3.41
C ALA A 77 -6.49 2.70 -2.44
N LEU A 78 -7.75 3.05 -2.64
CA LEU A 78 -8.82 2.55 -1.79
C LEU A 78 -9.01 1.04 -1.96
N GLU A 79 -8.90 0.53 -3.18
CA GLU A 79 -8.95 -0.92 -3.42
C GLU A 79 -7.85 -1.66 -2.69
N LEU A 80 -6.68 -1.02 -2.58
CA LEU A 80 -5.52 -1.60 -1.93
C LEU A 80 -5.52 -1.39 -0.41
N GLY A 81 -6.52 -0.69 0.12
CA GLY A 81 -6.59 -0.42 1.56
C GLY A 81 -5.58 0.61 2.04
N LEU A 82 -5.14 1.49 1.15
CA LEU A 82 -4.17 2.53 1.49
C LEU A 82 -4.85 3.82 1.86
N SER A 83 -4.19 4.62 2.68
CA SER A 83 -4.61 5.98 3.04
C SER A 83 -3.60 6.98 2.50
N GLY A 84 -3.97 8.26 2.50
CA GLY A 84 -3.10 9.31 2.01
C GLY A 84 -3.81 10.29 1.11
N TRP A 85 -3.11 10.77 0.06
CA TRP A 85 -3.70 11.74 -0.86
C TRP A 85 -2.92 11.80 -2.18
N VAL A 86 -3.56 12.41 -3.17
CA VAL A 86 -2.96 12.65 -4.49
C VAL A 86 -3.32 14.06 -4.93
N ARG A 87 -2.35 14.77 -5.52
CA ARG A 87 -2.56 16.13 -6.02
C ARG A 87 -1.71 16.41 -7.25
N ASN A 88 -2.17 17.36 -8.06
CA ASN A 88 -1.36 17.92 -9.13
C ASN A 88 -0.40 18.95 -8.58
N LEU A 89 0.82 18.96 -9.11
CA LEU A 89 1.79 20.01 -8.79
C LEU A 89 1.80 21.05 -9.91
N ASP A 90 2.28 22.25 -9.59
CA ASP A 90 2.31 23.36 -10.58
C ASP A 90 3.25 23.07 -11.75
N ASP A 91 4.23 22.20 -11.55
CA ASP A 91 5.20 21.87 -12.61
C ASP A 91 4.75 20.75 -13.54
N GLY A 92 3.50 20.30 -13.42
CA GLY A 92 2.94 19.28 -14.29
C GLY A 92 3.00 17.88 -13.76
N ARG A 93 3.73 17.65 -12.65
CA ARG A 93 3.81 16.33 -12.04
C ARG A 93 2.58 16.07 -11.17
N VAL A 94 2.39 14.81 -10.83
CA VAL A 94 1.39 14.40 -9.84
C VAL A 94 2.14 13.87 -8.62
N GLU A 95 1.74 14.31 -7.45
CA GLU A 95 2.30 13.81 -6.20
C GLU A 95 1.29 12.91 -5.51
N VAL A 96 1.74 11.71 -5.12
CA VAL A 96 0.94 10.75 -4.38
C VAL A 96 1.64 10.49 -3.07
N GLN A 97 0.93 10.58 -1.95
CA GLN A 97 1.45 10.06 -0.68
C GLN A 97 0.50 8.98 -0.21
N ALA A 98 1.05 7.80 0.05
CA ALA A 98 0.25 6.64 0.43
C ALA A 98 0.87 5.97 1.65
N GLU A 99 0.01 5.48 2.52
CA GLU A 99 0.39 4.89 3.78
C GLU A 99 -0.33 3.56 3.95
N GLY A 100 0.41 2.53 4.34
CA GLY A 100 -0.12 1.19 4.55
C GLY A 100 0.99 0.15 4.53
N ASP A 101 0.62 -1.08 4.21
CA ASP A 101 1.57 -2.18 4.12
C ASP A 101 2.43 -2.08 2.88
N GLN A 102 3.62 -2.67 2.96
CA GLN A 102 4.58 -2.63 1.86
C GLN A 102 4.03 -3.22 0.56
N LEU A 103 3.35 -4.35 0.62
CA LEU A 103 2.86 -5.00 -0.61
C LEU A 103 1.86 -4.12 -1.35
N PRO A 104 0.79 -3.62 -0.71
CA PRO A 104 -0.11 -2.70 -1.41
C PRO A 104 0.58 -1.41 -1.84
N LEU A 105 1.55 -0.91 -1.08
CA LEU A 105 2.30 0.27 -1.50
C LEU A 105 3.07 0.01 -2.79
N ASN A 106 3.70 -1.15 -2.91
CA ASN A 106 4.37 -1.54 -4.14
C ASN A 106 3.39 -1.69 -5.30
N GLU A 107 2.21 -2.24 -5.02
CA GLU A 107 1.16 -2.35 -6.03
C GLU A 107 0.73 -0.99 -6.56
N LEU A 108 0.57 -0.03 -5.66
CA LEU A 108 0.22 1.32 -6.08
C LEU A 108 1.34 1.96 -6.88
N ARG A 109 2.59 1.75 -6.49
CA ARG A 109 3.74 2.26 -7.23
C ARG A 109 3.74 1.71 -8.67
N LEU A 110 3.55 0.41 -8.81
CA LEU A 110 3.49 -0.23 -10.13
C LEU A 110 2.34 0.33 -10.95
N TRP A 111 1.18 0.53 -10.31
CA TRP A 111 0.04 1.14 -10.99
C TRP A 111 0.38 2.55 -11.48
N CYS A 112 1.08 3.34 -10.65
CA CYS A 112 1.47 4.69 -11.02
C CYS A 112 2.39 4.71 -12.24
N GLU A 113 3.19 3.67 -12.44
CA GLU A 113 4.09 3.59 -13.58
C GLU A 113 3.33 3.46 -14.90
N GLN A 114 2.09 2.98 -14.86
CA GLN A 114 1.25 2.90 -16.04
C GLN A 114 0.20 4.01 -16.07
N GLY A 115 -0.43 4.27 -14.93
CA GLY A 115 -1.52 5.22 -14.83
C GLY A 115 -2.76 4.80 -15.59
N PRO A 116 -3.75 5.68 -15.70
CA PRO A 116 -4.94 5.40 -16.51
C PRO A 116 -4.59 5.41 -18.01
N SER A 117 -5.54 4.94 -18.82
CA SER A 117 -5.29 4.67 -20.23
C SER A 117 -4.79 5.89 -21.03
N GLU A 118 -5.18 7.11 -20.63
CA GLU A 118 -4.78 8.32 -21.35
C GLU A 118 -3.50 8.94 -20.81
N ALA A 119 -2.96 8.39 -19.73
CA ALA A 119 -1.72 8.89 -19.15
C ALA A 119 -0.51 8.36 -19.92
N ARG A 120 0.57 9.15 -19.90
CA ARG A 120 1.87 8.72 -20.42
C ARG A 120 2.89 9.01 -19.36
N VAL A 121 3.16 8.00 -18.54
CA VAL A 121 4.07 8.15 -17.40
C VAL A 121 5.49 7.94 -17.90
N ARG A 122 6.36 8.91 -17.63
CA ARG A 122 7.76 8.84 -18.01
C ARG A 122 8.58 8.29 -16.84
N LEU A 123 8.26 8.68 -15.62
CA LEU A 123 9.07 8.34 -14.48
C LEU A 123 8.25 8.44 -13.20
N VAL A 124 8.48 7.51 -12.27
CA VAL A 124 7.93 7.58 -10.91
C VAL A 124 9.10 7.58 -9.94
N ARG A 125 9.16 8.58 -9.07
CA ARG A 125 10.22 8.71 -8.07
C ARG A 125 9.64 8.41 -6.69
N PRO A 126 9.96 7.24 -6.10
CA PRO A 126 9.49 6.92 -4.75
C PRO A 126 10.41 7.51 -3.69
N CYS A 127 9.82 7.84 -2.54
CA CYS A 127 10.56 8.34 -1.38
C CYS A 127 9.80 7.98 -0.13
N GLN A 128 10.48 7.39 0.83
CA GLN A 128 9.83 7.03 2.09
C GLN A 128 9.64 8.28 2.95
N MET A 129 8.50 8.36 3.60
CA MET A 129 8.10 9.50 4.43
C MET A 129 7.71 9.02 5.82
N PRO A 130 7.68 9.92 6.82
CA PRO A 130 7.17 9.55 8.14
C PRO A 130 5.69 9.20 8.10
N ILE A 131 5.29 8.22 8.89
CA ILE A 131 3.90 7.82 9.04
C ILE A 131 3.11 8.93 9.71
N THR A 132 1.88 9.17 9.23
CA THR A 132 1.01 10.22 9.75
C THR A 132 -0.21 9.69 10.50
N GLY A 133 -0.54 8.41 10.30
CA GLY A 133 -1.76 7.84 10.87
C GLY A 133 -3.00 8.15 10.06
N ALA A 134 -2.84 8.57 8.80
CA ALA A 134 -3.99 8.85 7.94
C ALA A 134 -4.87 7.61 7.82
N ASP A 135 -6.20 7.83 7.76
CA ASP A 135 -7.17 6.73 7.71
C ASP A 135 -8.07 6.78 6.48
N TRP A 136 -7.80 7.69 5.55
CA TRP A 136 -8.59 7.85 4.33
C TRP A 136 -7.69 8.27 3.18
N PHE A 137 -8.15 8.06 1.95
CA PHE A 137 -7.42 8.52 0.76
C PHE A 137 -8.23 9.59 0.05
N GLU A 138 -7.63 10.77 -0.17
CA GLU A 138 -8.32 11.90 -0.72
C GLU A 138 -7.61 12.48 -1.93
N ILE A 139 -8.38 13.22 -2.73
CA ILE A 139 -7.83 14.04 -3.81
C ILE A 139 -7.67 15.45 -3.26
N ARG A 140 -6.49 16.02 -3.44
CA ARG A 140 -6.20 17.40 -3.07
C ARG A 140 -6.06 18.27 -4.31
N HIS A 141 -6.38 19.53 -4.12
CA HIS A 141 -6.33 20.51 -5.22
C HIS A 141 -5.26 21.58 -5.02
#